data_c4d00b13e8e8876595f5a6f76154c6dc
#
_entry.id   c4d00b13e8e8876595f5a6f76154c6dc
#
_cell.length_a   1.000
_cell.length_b   1.000
_cell.length_c   1.000
_cell.angle_alpha   90.00
_cell.angle_beta   90.00
_cell.angle_gamma   90.00
#
_symmetry.space_group_name_H-M   'P 1'
#
loop_
_entity.id
_entity.type
_entity.pdbx_description
1 polymer ?
#
loop_
_entity_poly.entity_id
_entity_poly.type
_entity_poly.pdbx_seq_one_letter_code
_entity_poly.pdbx_strand_id
1 'polypeptide(L)'
;MQIPEKGLSKEQVLYTLQAFKSRDMDWKAGKVWCYVYNPGEDPAEVVREAYLSFLTENGLDPTVFPSLLKLETEVVRMVANLLHGDENVVGHLTTGGTESIMLAVKTARDRARALHPEITQPEMVLPKTAHASFHKAAHYLGVKPVVVDINPATFKVEAEAMRSAITGNTILLVASAPSYSQGVIDPIAEIGALAQKKHLLFHVDGCVGGIHLSFMRKLGYDLPDFDFSVPGVTSISADLHKYGYAAKGASTVLYRNKDIRKYQIFACTDTTAYTLINPTVTSSKSGGPMAGAWAILTYLGEEGFMRMVKTVQEAAQTLIEGINAIPELQVLGQPAMCMFSFKSDVINVYQLGDAMAKRGWYIQGQFSTALTPRNLHISVNYGTTHQVEALLKDLRECVELVKQMDPIDSDGIRAMVNGALQSPDPETAFNQLAASAGLTGTDLPEEMAFINEVLDALPDSLCNVFLVNYFNDLYV
;
A
#
# COMPACT_ATOMS: atom_id res chain seq x y z
N MET A 1 -16.65 -21.54 -17.24
CA MET A 1 -15.69 -22.56 -17.73
C MET A 1 -15.83 -23.85 -16.93
N GLN A 2 -15.68 -25.02 -17.56
CA GLN A 2 -15.74 -26.33 -16.87
C GLN A 2 -14.34 -26.95 -16.82
N ILE A 3 -14.07 -27.79 -15.81
CA ILE A 3 -12.86 -28.60 -15.78
C ILE A 3 -12.90 -29.48 -17.04
N PRO A 4 -11.83 -29.52 -17.86
CA PRO A 4 -11.81 -30.34 -19.06
C PRO A 4 -11.96 -31.82 -18.74
N GLU A 5 -12.74 -32.56 -19.53
CA GLU A 5 -12.97 -33.98 -19.35
C GLU A 5 -11.66 -34.80 -19.47
N LYS A 6 -10.77 -34.37 -20.35
CA LYS A 6 -9.39 -34.91 -20.46
C LYS A 6 -8.39 -33.81 -20.13
N GLY A 7 -7.39 -34.14 -19.31
CA GLY A 7 -6.29 -33.23 -18.98
C GLY A 7 -5.50 -32.81 -20.22
N LEU A 8 -5.01 -31.55 -20.21
CA LEU A 8 -4.08 -31.03 -21.21
C LEU A 8 -2.64 -31.48 -20.91
N SER A 9 -1.78 -31.49 -21.95
CA SER A 9 -0.36 -31.70 -21.72
C SER A 9 0.26 -30.53 -20.88
N LYS A 10 1.41 -30.82 -20.24
CA LYS A 10 2.17 -29.81 -19.51
C LYS A 10 2.49 -28.58 -20.38
N GLU A 11 2.91 -28.83 -21.61
CA GLU A 11 3.29 -27.82 -22.60
C GLU A 11 2.07 -26.94 -22.97
N GLN A 12 0.92 -27.56 -23.20
CA GLN A 12 -0.34 -26.85 -23.49
C GLN A 12 -0.76 -25.98 -22.31
N VAL A 13 -0.69 -26.48 -21.08
CA VAL A 13 -1.01 -25.70 -19.86
C VAL A 13 -0.09 -24.50 -19.74
N LEU A 14 1.23 -24.69 -19.85
CA LEU A 14 2.21 -23.61 -19.72
C LEU A 14 2.08 -22.58 -20.86
N TYR A 15 1.82 -23.01 -22.08
CA TYR A 15 1.58 -22.13 -23.21
C TYR A 15 0.32 -21.27 -22.98
N THR A 16 -0.77 -21.89 -22.50
CA THR A 16 -2.02 -21.17 -22.22
C THR A 16 -1.82 -20.13 -21.10
N LEU A 17 -1.11 -20.48 -20.01
CA LEU A 17 -0.77 -19.55 -18.95
C LEU A 17 0.07 -18.36 -19.44
N GLN A 18 1.00 -18.62 -20.37
CA GLN A 18 1.77 -17.56 -20.99
C GLN A 18 0.91 -16.67 -21.90
N ALA A 19 -0.03 -17.25 -22.63
CA ALA A 19 -0.96 -16.52 -23.48
C ALA A 19 -1.88 -15.58 -22.65
N PHE A 20 -2.28 -15.97 -21.43
CA PHE A 20 -3.06 -15.10 -20.55
C PHE A 20 -2.33 -13.80 -20.21
N LYS A 21 -1.00 -13.79 -20.18
CA LYS A 21 -0.19 -12.61 -19.93
C LYS A 21 -0.08 -11.64 -21.13
N SER A 22 -0.63 -12.00 -22.28
CA SER A 22 -0.51 -11.17 -23.51
C SER A 22 -1.14 -9.78 -23.36
N ARG A 23 -2.06 -9.60 -22.42
CA ARG A 23 -2.71 -8.32 -22.10
C ARG A 23 -2.08 -7.61 -20.89
N ASP A 24 -1.13 -8.24 -20.17
CA ASP A 24 -0.41 -7.60 -19.08
C ASP A 24 0.47 -6.47 -19.64
N MET A 25 0.57 -5.37 -18.88
CA MET A 25 1.55 -4.34 -19.24
C MET A 25 2.98 -4.89 -19.13
N ASP A 26 3.84 -4.44 -20.03
CA ASP A 26 5.28 -4.81 -19.98
C ASP A 26 5.99 -4.07 -18.84
N TRP A 27 5.76 -4.54 -17.63
CA TRP A 27 6.39 -3.98 -16.43
C TRP A 27 7.91 -4.22 -16.40
N LYS A 28 8.42 -5.23 -17.13
CA LYS A 28 9.86 -5.52 -17.23
C LYS A 28 10.61 -4.46 -18.03
N ALA A 29 9.94 -3.80 -18.96
CA ALA A 29 10.50 -2.65 -19.67
C ALA A 29 10.67 -1.40 -18.80
N GLY A 30 10.25 -1.43 -17.52
CA GLY A 30 10.37 -0.31 -16.58
C GLY A 30 9.39 0.82 -16.82
N LYS A 31 8.27 0.56 -17.51
CA LYS A 31 7.24 1.57 -17.83
C LYS A 31 6.04 1.61 -16.88
N VAL A 32 6.00 0.73 -15.86
CA VAL A 32 4.94 0.69 -14.83
C VAL A 32 5.50 1.28 -13.53
N TRP A 33 4.98 2.45 -13.15
CA TRP A 33 5.50 3.25 -12.03
C TRP A 33 4.71 3.12 -10.73
N CYS A 34 3.86 2.10 -10.63
CA CYS A 34 3.11 1.71 -9.44
C CYS A 34 3.04 0.19 -9.34
N TYR A 35 2.72 -0.36 -8.16
CA TYR A 35 2.43 -1.78 -7.89
C TYR A 35 3.58 -2.77 -8.13
N VAL A 36 4.56 -2.44 -8.97
CA VAL A 36 5.70 -3.30 -9.34
C VAL A 36 6.92 -2.91 -8.53
N TYR A 37 7.62 -3.91 -8.01
CA TYR A 37 8.88 -3.76 -7.29
C TYR A 37 9.86 -4.78 -7.89
N ASN A 38 10.66 -4.34 -8.87
CA ASN A 38 11.54 -5.19 -9.66
C ASN A 38 13.01 -4.97 -9.22
N PRO A 39 13.68 -6.00 -8.66
CA PRO A 39 15.07 -5.89 -8.22
C PRO A 39 16.11 -6.09 -9.34
N GLY A 40 15.66 -6.35 -10.57
CA GLY A 40 16.50 -6.88 -11.66
C GLY A 40 16.46 -8.40 -11.73
N GLU A 41 17.05 -8.98 -12.80
CA GLU A 41 16.88 -10.40 -13.11
C GLU A 41 17.57 -11.31 -12.09
N ASP A 42 18.85 -11.08 -11.75
CA ASP A 42 19.60 -11.96 -10.84
C ASP A 42 18.95 -12.10 -9.45
N PRO A 43 18.57 -11.02 -8.74
CA PRO A 43 17.87 -11.16 -7.47
C PRO A 43 16.48 -11.79 -7.62
N ALA A 44 15.77 -11.51 -8.72
CA ALA A 44 14.47 -12.10 -8.99
C ALA A 44 14.56 -13.61 -9.23
N GLU A 45 15.64 -14.10 -9.83
CA GLU A 45 15.88 -15.54 -10.01
C GLU A 45 16.10 -16.24 -8.68
N VAL A 46 16.91 -15.69 -7.79
CA VAL A 46 17.12 -16.22 -6.43
C VAL A 46 15.79 -16.33 -5.66
N VAL A 47 14.95 -15.28 -5.73
CA VAL A 47 13.61 -15.31 -5.11
C VAL A 47 12.75 -16.41 -5.71
N ARG A 48 12.77 -16.59 -7.03
CA ARG A 48 11.99 -17.59 -7.76
C ARG A 48 12.38 -19.01 -7.34
N GLU A 49 13.68 -19.30 -7.33
CA GLU A 49 14.19 -20.62 -6.93
C GLU A 49 13.89 -20.94 -5.47
N ALA A 50 14.12 -19.98 -4.57
CA ALA A 50 13.78 -20.15 -3.16
C ALA A 50 12.27 -20.38 -2.97
N TYR A 51 11.42 -19.63 -3.68
CA TYR A 51 9.98 -19.81 -3.64
C TYR A 51 9.56 -21.21 -4.08
N LEU A 52 10.09 -21.69 -5.17
CA LEU A 52 9.77 -23.01 -5.72
C LEU A 52 10.26 -24.14 -4.81
N SER A 53 11.38 -23.96 -4.11
CA SER A 53 11.93 -24.98 -3.18
C SER A 53 11.07 -25.20 -1.92
N PHE A 54 10.15 -24.28 -1.62
CA PHE A 54 9.20 -24.34 -0.48
C PHE A 54 7.74 -24.24 -0.95
N LEU A 55 7.43 -24.76 -2.13
CA LEU A 55 6.11 -24.60 -2.76
C LEU A 55 4.99 -25.32 -1.99
N THR A 56 5.30 -26.47 -1.39
CA THR A 56 4.32 -27.37 -0.76
C THR A 56 4.33 -27.31 0.76
N GLU A 57 5.34 -26.69 1.35
CA GLU A 57 5.48 -26.60 2.80
C GLU A 57 4.47 -25.60 3.38
N ASN A 58 3.87 -25.98 4.52
CA ASN A 58 2.84 -25.23 5.20
C ASN A 58 3.27 -24.85 6.62
N GLY A 59 3.39 -23.56 6.90
CA GLY A 59 3.73 -23.03 8.22
C GLY A 59 2.60 -23.08 9.25
N LEU A 60 1.55 -23.88 9.03
CA LEU A 60 0.46 -24.08 9.99
C LEU A 60 0.95 -24.75 11.27
N ASP A 61 1.77 -25.78 11.12
CA ASP A 61 2.31 -26.56 12.24
C ASP A 61 3.85 -26.53 12.22
N PRO A 62 4.45 -25.80 13.19
CA PRO A 62 5.91 -25.69 13.27
C PRO A 62 6.61 -26.99 13.66
N THR A 63 5.90 -28.01 14.14
CA THR A 63 6.47 -29.33 14.45
C THR A 63 6.66 -30.17 13.20
N VAL A 64 5.81 -29.98 12.19
CA VAL A 64 5.91 -30.67 10.89
C VAL A 64 6.95 -30.00 10.00
N PHE A 65 6.97 -28.65 9.98
CA PHE A 65 7.88 -27.88 9.15
C PHE A 65 8.73 -26.89 9.99
N PRO A 66 9.69 -27.37 10.82
CA PRO A 66 10.53 -26.52 11.64
C PRO A 66 11.41 -25.56 10.82
N SER A 67 11.68 -25.88 9.55
CA SER A 67 12.36 -24.97 8.62
C SER A 67 11.59 -23.66 8.40
N LEU A 68 10.26 -23.71 8.31
CA LEU A 68 9.44 -22.52 8.14
C LEU A 68 9.42 -21.65 9.39
N LEU A 69 9.40 -22.25 10.59
CA LEU A 69 9.54 -21.52 11.84
C LEU A 69 10.90 -20.79 11.88
N LYS A 70 11.99 -21.45 11.43
CA LYS A 70 13.32 -20.87 11.35
C LYS A 70 13.35 -19.68 10.38
N LEU A 71 12.85 -19.86 9.15
CA LEU A 71 12.80 -18.81 8.13
C LEU A 71 12.01 -17.59 8.64
N GLU A 72 10.82 -17.82 9.20
CA GLU A 72 9.98 -16.72 9.73
C GLU A 72 10.68 -15.97 10.87
N THR A 73 11.25 -16.69 11.82
CA THR A 73 11.92 -16.05 12.97
C THR A 73 13.17 -15.28 12.56
N GLU A 74 13.94 -15.76 11.60
CA GLU A 74 15.11 -15.05 11.07
C GLU A 74 14.70 -13.80 10.28
N VAL A 75 13.71 -13.89 9.39
CA VAL A 75 13.20 -12.73 8.64
C VAL A 75 12.66 -11.66 9.59
N VAL A 76 11.84 -12.06 10.57
CA VAL A 76 11.30 -11.14 11.58
C VAL A 76 12.44 -10.45 12.36
N ARG A 77 13.50 -11.20 12.72
CA ARG A 77 14.65 -10.63 13.44
C ARG A 77 15.47 -9.67 12.56
N MET A 78 15.70 -10.01 11.29
CA MET A 78 16.39 -9.12 10.34
C MET A 78 15.63 -7.79 10.19
N VAL A 79 14.30 -7.85 10.01
CA VAL A 79 13.47 -6.63 9.89
C VAL A 79 13.41 -5.86 11.21
N ALA A 80 13.28 -6.53 12.34
CA ALA A 80 13.32 -5.88 13.66
C ALA A 80 14.62 -5.11 13.88
N ASN A 81 15.76 -5.74 13.60
CA ASN A 81 17.08 -5.09 13.73
C ASN A 81 17.21 -3.89 12.78
N LEU A 82 16.71 -4.02 11.53
CA LEU A 82 16.71 -2.93 10.55
C LEU A 82 15.90 -1.72 11.03
N LEU A 83 14.82 -1.96 11.79
CA LEU A 83 13.91 -0.96 12.36
C LEU A 83 14.27 -0.58 13.82
N HIS A 84 15.53 -0.72 14.23
CA HIS A 84 16.05 -0.41 15.58
C HIS A 84 15.29 -1.11 16.72
N GLY A 85 14.75 -2.31 16.45
CA GLY A 85 14.15 -3.16 17.48
C GLY A 85 15.21 -3.84 18.33
N ASP A 86 15.05 -3.78 19.67
CA ASP A 86 15.86 -4.52 20.62
C ASP A 86 15.52 -6.04 20.64
N GLU A 87 16.10 -6.79 21.57
CA GLU A 87 15.86 -8.23 21.72
C GLU A 87 14.43 -8.60 22.09
N ASN A 88 13.65 -7.66 22.61
CA ASN A 88 12.25 -7.85 23.02
C ASN A 88 11.28 -7.73 21.84
N VAL A 89 11.69 -7.06 20.76
CA VAL A 89 10.85 -6.90 19.56
C VAL A 89 10.60 -8.26 18.92
N VAL A 90 9.33 -8.55 18.70
CA VAL A 90 8.81 -9.81 18.15
C VAL A 90 7.77 -9.54 17.09
N GLY A 91 7.51 -10.51 16.22
CA GLY A 91 6.53 -10.31 15.14
C GLY A 91 6.16 -11.59 14.43
N HIS A 92 5.48 -11.43 13.31
CA HIS A 92 5.12 -12.49 12.39
C HIS A 92 5.21 -12.03 10.94
N LEU A 93 5.52 -12.97 10.05
CA LEU A 93 5.30 -12.82 8.62
C LEU A 93 3.81 -12.93 8.31
N THR A 94 3.35 -12.08 7.41
CA THR A 94 1.95 -12.00 6.95
C THR A 94 1.92 -12.02 5.42
N THR A 95 0.74 -12.17 4.84
CA THR A 95 0.54 -12.22 3.39
C THR A 95 0.62 -10.85 2.70
N GLY A 96 0.68 -9.77 3.46
CA GLY A 96 0.77 -8.42 2.93
C GLY A 96 0.45 -7.34 3.96
N GLY A 97 0.70 -6.08 3.61
CA GLY A 97 0.49 -4.94 4.49
C GLY A 97 -0.93 -4.84 5.05
N THR A 98 -1.94 -5.19 4.25
CA THR A 98 -3.33 -5.21 4.73
C THR A 98 -3.51 -6.18 5.89
N GLU A 99 -2.96 -7.39 5.82
CA GLU A 99 -3.02 -8.34 6.94
C GLU A 99 -2.21 -7.86 8.14
N SER A 100 -1.01 -7.29 7.91
CA SER A 100 -0.18 -6.70 8.96
C SER A 100 -0.93 -5.62 9.74
N ILE A 101 -1.59 -4.71 9.03
CA ILE A 101 -2.43 -3.64 9.60
C ILE A 101 -3.64 -4.23 10.35
N MET A 102 -4.36 -5.18 9.75
CA MET A 102 -5.51 -5.82 10.41
C MET A 102 -5.10 -6.49 11.71
N LEU A 103 -3.95 -7.16 11.75
CA LEU A 103 -3.43 -7.80 12.96
C LEU A 103 -3.00 -6.77 14.01
N ALA A 104 -2.44 -5.63 13.63
CA ALA A 104 -2.13 -4.55 14.56
C ALA A 104 -3.42 -3.98 15.21
N VAL A 105 -4.45 -3.71 14.41
CA VAL A 105 -5.76 -3.25 14.90
C VAL A 105 -6.46 -4.31 15.76
N LYS A 106 -6.43 -5.59 15.34
CA LYS A 106 -6.94 -6.73 16.13
C LYS A 106 -6.24 -6.83 17.48
N THR A 107 -4.92 -6.69 17.49
CA THR A 107 -4.10 -6.74 18.71
C THR A 107 -4.49 -5.62 19.68
N ALA A 108 -4.67 -4.40 19.18
CA ALA A 108 -5.11 -3.26 19.99
C ALA A 108 -6.51 -3.49 20.58
N ARG A 109 -7.46 -3.96 19.76
CA ARG A 109 -8.83 -4.27 20.17
C ARG A 109 -8.87 -5.36 21.24
N ASP A 110 -8.18 -6.47 21.01
CA ASP A 110 -8.26 -7.61 21.92
C ASP A 110 -7.51 -7.35 23.22
N ARG A 111 -6.43 -6.55 23.16
CA ARG A 111 -5.78 -6.04 24.37
C ARG A 111 -6.71 -5.13 25.18
N ALA A 112 -7.41 -4.21 24.51
CA ALA A 112 -8.37 -3.34 25.17
C ALA A 112 -9.50 -4.16 25.83
N ARG A 113 -10.08 -5.11 25.12
CA ARG A 113 -11.11 -6.02 25.67
C ARG A 113 -10.65 -6.78 26.92
N ALA A 114 -9.37 -7.15 26.96
CA ALA A 114 -8.81 -7.90 28.08
C ALA A 114 -8.45 -7.02 29.29
N LEU A 115 -7.98 -5.78 29.07
CA LEU A 115 -7.46 -4.91 30.12
C LEU A 115 -8.41 -3.76 30.48
N HIS A 116 -9.30 -3.39 29.58
CA HIS A 116 -10.24 -2.27 29.66
C HIS A 116 -11.63 -2.69 29.17
N PRO A 117 -12.30 -3.68 29.82
CA PRO A 117 -13.60 -4.19 29.39
C PRO A 117 -14.71 -3.13 29.39
N GLU A 118 -14.50 -2.01 30.06
CA GLU A 118 -15.36 -0.84 30.03
C GLU A 118 -15.42 -0.15 28.66
N ILE A 119 -14.39 -0.33 27.81
CA ILE A 119 -14.36 0.23 26.45
C ILE A 119 -15.16 -0.66 25.51
N THR A 120 -16.46 -0.39 25.38
CA THR A 120 -17.36 -1.18 24.52
C THR A 120 -17.36 -0.73 23.06
N GLN A 121 -16.94 0.49 22.78
CA GLN A 121 -16.82 1.07 21.43
C GLN A 121 -15.39 1.56 21.20
N PRO A 122 -14.44 0.66 20.95
CA PRO A 122 -13.03 1.04 20.79
C PRO A 122 -12.84 1.95 19.57
N GLU A 123 -11.97 2.96 19.73
CA GLU A 123 -11.65 3.93 18.70
C GLU A 123 -10.17 3.86 18.30
N MET A 124 -9.90 4.09 17.02
CA MET A 124 -8.57 4.23 16.45
C MET A 124 -8.44 5.64 15.86
N VAL A 125 -7.47 6.43 16.34
CA VAL A 125 -7.19 7.79 15.80
C VAL A 125 -6.11 7.69 14.74
N LEU A 126 -6.42 8.18 13.53
CA LEU A 126 -5.56 8.05 12.35
C LEU A 126 -5.64 9.30 11.45
N PRO A 127 -4.54 9.63 10.72
CA PRO A 127 -4.56 10.70 9.72
C PRO A 127 -5.49 10.39 8.55
N LYS A 128 -6.00 11.41 7.87
CA LYS A 128 -6.75 11.26 6.61
C LYS A 128 -5.92 10.56 5.51
N THR A 129 -4.60 10.65 5.57
CA THR A 129 -3.65 9.98 4.68
C THR A 129 -3.35 8.53 5.05
N ALA A 130 -3.89 8.00 6.15
CA ALA A 130 -3.70 6.60 6.52
C ALA A 130 -4.26 5.66 5.44
N HIS A 131 -3.55 4.58 5.15
CA HIS A 131 -3.93 3.64 4.10
C HIS A 131 -5.32 3.04 4.34
N ALA A 132 -6.09 2.84 3.25
CA ALA A 132 -7.47 2.32 3.31
C ALA A 132 -7.61 0.97 4.05
N SER A 133 -6.52 0.21 4.21
CA SER A 133 -6.50 -1.02 5.02
C SER A 133 -6.88 -0.79 6.49
N PHE A 134 -6.65 0.40 7.04
CA PHE A 134 -7.10 0.76 8.39
C PHE A 134 -8.63 0.87 8.45
N HIS A 135 -9.25 1.49 7.45
CA HIS A 135 -10.71 1.55 7.34
C HIS A 135 -11.32 0.16 7.15
N LYS A 136 -10.68 -0.69 6.33
CA LYS A 136 -11.07 -2.10 6.17
C LYS A 136 -10.95 -2.86 7.49
N ALA A 137 -9.85 -2.70 8.22
CA ALA A 137 -9.66 -3.31 9.53
C ALA A 137 -10.70 -2.82 10.54
N ALA A 138 -10.99 -1.52 10.56
CA ALA A 138 -12.01 -0.90 11.40
C ALA A 138 -13.39 -1.53 11.15
N HIS A 139 -13.78 -1.65 9.87
CA HIS A 139 -15.04 -2.27 9.46
C HIS A 139 -15.15 -3.74 9.90
N TYR A 140 -14.12 -4.55 9.65
CA TYR A 140 -14.14 -5.99 9.97
C TYR A 140 -14.08 -6.28 11.47
N LEU A 141 -13.40 -5.42 12.23
CA LEU A 141 -13.08 -5.67 13.63
C LEU A 141 -13.97 -4.89 14.61
N GLY A 142 -14.89 -4.07 14.11
CA GLY A 142 -15.76 -3.24 14.95
C GLY A 142 -15.00 -2.21 15.78
N VAL A 143 -13.98 -1.59 15.17
CA VAL A 143 -13.24 -0.47 15.75
C VAL A 143 -13.64 0.79 15.01
N LYS A 144 -14.01 1.86 15.73
CA LYS A 144 -14.41 3.12 15.11
C LYS A 144 -13.18 3.92 14.66
N PRO A 145 -13.03 4.26 13.37
CA PRO A 145 -11.99 5.17 12.92
C PRO A 145 -12.34 6.61 13.29
N VAL A 146 -11.44 7.31 13.97
CA VAL A 146 -11.50 8.75 14.24
C VAL A 146 -10.45 9.40 13.34
N VAL A 147 -10.91 9.89 12.19
CA VAL A 147 -10.03 10.45 11.16
C VAL A 147 -9.68 11.89 11.50
N VAL A 148 -8.40 12.21 11.45
CA VAL A 148 -7.86 13.57 11.70
C VAL A 148 -7.40 14.17 10.38
N ASP A 149 -7.80 15.41 10.13
CA ASP A 149 -7.39 16.14 8.95
C ASP A 149 -5.88 16.42 8.95
N ILE A 150 -5.33 16.54 7.76
CA ILE A 150 -3.92 16.83 7.51
C ILE A 150 -3.75 18.30 7.12
N ASN A 151 -2.54 18.79 7.26
CA ASN A 151 -2.16 20.09 6.72
C ASN A 151 -2.05 19.99 5.18
N PRO A 152 -2.86 20.73 4.40
CA PRO A 152 -2.91 20.58 2.93
C PRO A 152 -1.64 21.07 2.21
N ALA A 153 -0.74 21.80 2.89
CA ALA A 153 0.52 22.22 2.32
C ALA A 153 1.63 21.18 2.51
N THR A 154 1.61 20.47 3.64
CA THR A 154 2.66 19.48 3.99
C THR A 154 2.21 18.05 3.81
N PHE A 155 0.90 17.80 3.71
CA PHE A 155 0.25 16.49 3.70
C PHE A 155 0.52 15.63 4.95
N LYS A 156 0.99 16.25 6.04
CA LYS A 156 1.24 15.60 7.33
C LYS A 156 0.10 15.92 8.30
N VAL A 157 -0.17 14.99 9.20
CA VAL A 157 -1.04 15.25 10.34
C VAL A 157 -0.28 16.10 11.38
N GLU A 158 -1.01 16.95 12.10
CA GLU A 158 -0.46 17.68 13.24
C GLU A 158 -0.64 16.87 14.53
N ALA A 159 0.42 16.70 15.32
CA ALA A 159 0.37 15.91 16.56
C ALA A 159 -0.66 16.47 17.56
N GLU A 160 -0.87 17.78 17.57
CA GLU A 160 -1.89 18.45 18.40
C GLU A 160 -3.31 18.11 17.96
N ALA A 161 -3.56 17.99 16.65
CA ALA A 161 -4.84 17.55 16.12
C ALA A 161 -5.12 16.09 16.53
N MET A 162 -4.11 15.21 16.45
CA MET A 162 -4.20 13.83 16.96
C MET A 162 -4.52 13.82 18.45
N ARG A 163 -3.84 14.66 19.25
CA ARG A 163 -4.09 14.81 20.70
C ARG A 163 -5.53 15.17 20.99
N SER A 164 -6.09 16.11 20.23
CA SER A 164 -7.45 16.62 20.41
C SER A 164 -8.53 15.59 20.05
N ALA A 165 -8.21 14.64 19.18
CA ALA A 165 -9.10 13.55 18.75
C ALA A 165 -9.13 12.35 19.73
N ILE A 166 -8.23 12.30 20.73
CA ILE A 166 -8.18 11.21 21.71
C ILE A 166 -9.36 11.32 22.68
N THR A 167 -10.08 10.23 22.85
CA THR A 167 -11.18 10.08 23.82
C THR A 167 -10.85 8.97 24.85
N GLY A 168 -11.77 8.74 25.78
CA GLY A 168 -11.69 7.59 26.71
C GLY A 168 -11.82 6.22 26.02
N ASN A 169 -12.29 6.17 24.78
CA ASN A 169 -12.45 4.95 24.00
C ASN A 169 -11.27 4.68 23.05
N THR A 170 -10.31 5.60 22.96
CA THR A 170 -9.15 5.45 22.06
C THR A 170 -8.25 4.32 22.54
N ILE A 171 -7.99 3.35 21.66
CA ILE A 171 -7.14 2.19 21.94
C ILE A 171 -5.86 2.16 21.10
N LEU A 172 -5.82 2.93 20.01
CA LEU A 172 -4.72 2.91 19.04
C LEU A 172 -4.56 4.27 18.39
N LEU A 173 -3.32 4.75 18.30
CA LEU A 173 -2.91 5.83 17.41
C LEU A 173 -2.22 5.23 16.17
N VAL A 174 -2.35 5.88 15.03
CA VAL A 174 -1.73 5.46 13.75
C VAL A 174 -1.01 6.63 13.12
N ALA A 175 0.16 6.38 12.53
CA ALA A 175 0.87 7.30 11.66
C ALA A 175 1.64 6.52 10.59
N SER A 176 2.10 7.17 9.52
CA SER A 176 2.73 6.51 8.38
C SER A 176 4.17 6.99 8.15
N ALA A 177 5.03 6.05 7.74
CA ALA A 177 6.40 6.30 7.33
C ALA A 177 6.74 5.59 6.00
N PRO A 178 6.48 6.23 4.84
CA PRO A 178 5.67 7.44 4.64
C PRO A 178 4.20 7.13 4.36
N SER A 179 3.36 8.17 4.32
CA SER A 179 1.98 8.07 3.83
C SER A 179 1.94 7.86 2.32
N TYR A 180 1.06 7.00 1.86
CA TYR A 180 0.68 6.90 0.45
C TYR A 180 -0.37 8.00 0.19
N SER A 181 -0.21 8.85 -0.78
CA SER A 181 0.57 8.80 -2.01
C SER A 181 1.66 9.90 -2.10
N GLN A 182 1.67 10.86 -1.17
CA GLN A 182 2.57 12.02 -1.24
C GLN A 182 3.98 11.71 -0.73
N GLY A 183 4.20 10.54 -0.12
CA GLY A 183 5.52 10.09 0.32
C GLY A 183 6.07 10.86 1.52
N VAL A 184 5.22 11.47 2.36
CA VAL A 184 5.63 12.26 3.52
C VAL A 184 5.59 11.41 4.79
N ILE A 185 6.56 11.62 5.69
CA ILE A 185 6.60 10.97 7.01
C ILE A 185 5.83 11.84 8.00
N ASP A 186 4.85 11.25 8.70
CA ASP A 186 4.10 11.89 9.77
C ASP A 186 5.03 12.24 10.97
N PRO A 187 4.61 13.12 11.90
CA PRO A 187 5.40 13.51 13.08
C PRO A 187 5.42 12.41 14.14
N ILE A 188 6.09 11.27 13.83
CA ILE A 188 6.05 10.03 14.60
C ILE A 188 6.65 10.20 15.99
N ALA A 189 7.69 11.01 16.14
CA ALA A 189 8.32 11.26 17.44
C ALA A 189 7.33 11.95 18.40
N GLU A 190 6.62 12.97 17.92
CA GLU A 190 5.63 13.73 18.70
C GLU A 190 4.41 12.89 19.05
N ILE A 191 3.89 12.11 18.07
CA ILE A 191 2.77 11.19 18.29
C ILE A 191 3.20 10.06 19.24
N GLY A 192 4.44 9.57 19.14
CA GLY A 192 5.03 8.59 20.06
C GLY A 192 5.07 9.09 21.50
N ALA A 193 5.54 10.31 21.72
CA ALA A 193 5.52 10.95 23.03
C ALA A 193 4.09 11.10 23.58
N LEU A 194 3.13 11.45 22.71
CA LEU A 194 1.71 11.51 23.06
C LEU A 194 1.17 10.14 23.46
N ALA A 195 1.47 9.09 22.69
CA ALA A 195 1.06 7.72 22.96
C ALA A 195 1.57 7.22 24.32
N GLN A 196 2.85 7.48 24.64
CA GLN A 196 3.42 7.15 25.94
C GLN A 196 2.71 7.88 27.09
N LYS A 197 2.52 9.20 26.97
CA LYS A 197 1.85 10.01 27.98
C LYS A 197 0.42 9.56 28.26
N LYS A 198 -0.26 9.02 27.22
CA LYS A 198 -1.65 8.56 27.30
C LYS A 198 -1.79 7.05 27.54
N HIS A 199 -0.68 6.31 27.62
CA HIS A 199 -0.64 4.84 27.74
C HIS A 199 -1.39 4.11 26.62
N LEU A 200 -1.38 4.69 25.41
CA LEU A 200 -2.01 4.14 24.21
C LEU A 200 -1.03 3.29 23.40
N LEU A 201 -1.56 2.34 22.65
CA LEU A 201 -0.79 1.70 21.61
C LEU A 201 -0.60 2.67 20.43
N PHE A 202 0.55 2.58 19.77
CA PHE A 202 0.88 3.39 18.60
C PHE A 202 1.48 2.51 17.51
N HIS A 203 0.81 2.45 16.36
CA HIS A 203 1.24 1.71 15.18
C HIS A 203 1.81 2.66 14.14
N VAL A 204 2.98 2.33 13.62
CA VAL A 204 3.57 3.00 12.46
C VAL A 204 3.37 2.12 11.23
N ASP A 205 2.66 2.65 10.24
CA ASP A 205 2.57 2.05 8.91
C ASP A 205 3.87 2.32 8.14
N GLY A 206 4.78 1.38 8.20
CA GLY A 206 6.01 1.34 7.43
C GLY A 206 5.93 0.37 6.23
N CYS A 207 4.73 -0.03 5.80
CA CYS A 207 4.54 -0.98 4.69
C CYS A 207 5.33 -0.59 3.44
N VAL A 208 5.40 0.69 3.12
CA VAL A 208 6.19 1.17 1.98
C VAL A 208 7.62 1.51 2.38
N GLY A 209 7.78 2.29 3.44
CA GLY A 209 9.06 2.90 3.78
C GLY A 209 9.93 2.09 4.73
N GLY A 210 9.38 1.15 5.49
CA GLY A 210 10.12 0.49 6.57
C GLY A 210 11.47 -0.08 6.16
N ILE A 211 11.56 -0.72 4.99
CA ILE A 211 12.83 -1.22 4.46
C ILE A 211 13.64 -0.08 3.81
N HIS A 212 13.04 0.67 2.91
CA HIS A 212 13.75 1.68 2.11
C HIS A 212 14.32 2.82 2.96
N LEU A 213 13.51 3.41 3.84
CA LEU A 213 13.94 4.51 4.72
C LEU A 213 15.05 4.07 5.69
N SER A 214 15.02 2.82 6.15
CA SER A 214 16.08 2.30 7.01
C SER A 214 17.43 2.25 6.30
N PHE A 215 17.47 1.85 5.03
CA PHE A 215 18.70 1.87 4.24
C PHE A 215 19.08 3.29 3.80
N MET A 216 18.12 4.19 3.56
CA MET A 216 18.43 5.61 3.36
C MET A 216 19.14 6.19 4.58
N ARG A 217 18.67 5.88 5.81
CA ARG A 217 19.33 6.31 7.06
C ARG A 217 20.76 5.76 7.14
N LYS A 218 21.00 4.48 6.81
CA LYS A 218 22.35 3.90 6.74
C LYS A 218 23.25 4.57 5.71
N LEU A 219 22.69 5.13 4.64
CA LEU A 219 23.40 5.93 3.63
C LEU A 219 23.65 7.39 4.08
N GLY A 220 23.15 7.80 5.25
CA GLY A 220 23.37 9.13 5.81
C GLY A 220 22.34 10.19 5.37
N TYR A 221 21.22 9.79 4.79
CA TYR A 221 20.12 10.73 4.54
C TYR A 221 19.52 11.21 5.87
N ASP A 222 19.26 12.52 5.95
CA ASP A 222 18.61 13.14 7.11
C ASP A 222 17.11 12.81 7.11
N LEU A 223 16.71 11.93 8.00
CA LEU A 223 15.33 11.44 8.13
C LEU A 223 14.88 11.55 9.60
N PRO A 224 13.63 11.93 9.84
CA PRO A 224 13.07 11.87 11.18
C PRO A 224 13.03 10.42 11.69
N ASP A 225 13.06 10.25 13.00
CA ASP A 225 12.86 8.95 13.63
C ASP A 225 11.42 8.46 13.38
N PHE A 226 11.29 7.20 12.91
CA PHE A 226 10.01 6.66 12.49
C PHE A 226 9.73 5.22 12.97
N ASP A 227 10.70 4.59 13.59
CA ASP A 227 10.69 3.17 13.95
C ASP A 227 10.76 2.93 15.47
N PHE A 228 11.26 1.78 15.89
CA PHE A 228 11.41 1.46 17.32
C PHE A 228 12.44 2.32 18.06
N SER A 229 13.20 3.18 17.37
CA SER A 229 13.99 4.23 18.02
C SER A 229 13.09 5.22 18.76
N VAL A 230 11.85 5.40 18.33
CA VAL A 230 10.83 6.21 19.04
C VAL A 230 10.20 5.37 20.15
N PRO A 231 10.39 5.71 21.43
CA PRO A 231 9.96 4.87 22.57
C PRO A 231 8.45 4.60 22.60
N GLY A 232 7.62 5.50 22.07
CA GLY A 232 6.16 5.36 22.02
C GLY A 232 5.64 4.43 20.95
N VAL A 233 6.45 4.05 19.96
CA VAL A 233 6.05 3.11 18.91
C VAL A 233 5.93 1.71 19.51
N THR A 234 4.74 1.12 19.40
CA THR A 234 4.43 -0.19 19.98
C THR A 234 4.31 -1.30 18.92
N SER A 235 4.05 -0.93 17.67
CA SER A 235 4.03 -1.86 16.54
C SER A 235 4.36 -1.17 15.22
N ILE A 236 4.90 -1.94 14.27
CA ILE A 236 5.24 -1.47 12.92
C ILE A 236 4.85 -2.55 11.91
N SER A 237 4.26 -2.15 10.78
CA SER A 237 4.13 -2.99 9.59
C SER A 237 5.20 -2.65 8.56
N ALA A 238 5.80 -3.66 7.90
CA ALA A 238 6.81 -3.45 6.85
C ALA A 238 6.69 -4.53 5.77
N ASP A 239 6.47 -4.11 4.50
CA ASP A 239 6.26 -5.04 3.40
C ASP A 239 7.58 -5.44 2.74
N LEU A 240 7.91 -6.71 2.84
CA LEU A 240 9.06 -7.28 2.15
C LEU A 240 8.83 -7.38 0.64
N HIS A 241 7.57 -7.56 0.20
CA HIS A 241 7.20 -7.64 -1.21
C HIS A 241 7.07 -6.29 -1.92
N LYS A 242 7.44 -5.18 -1.24
CA LYS A 242 7.61 -3.85 -1.84
C LYS A 242 9.10 -3.57 -2.00
N TYR A 243 9.67 -2.63 -1.27
CA TYR A 243 11.09 -2.30 -1.37
C TYR A 243 12.04 -3.31 -0.68
N GLY A 244 11.51 -4.37 -0.09
CA GLY A 244 12.28 -5.57 0.25
C GLY A 244 12.46 -6.52 -0.93
N TYR A 245 11.78 -6.28 -2.07
CA TYR A 245 11.89 -7.02 -3.32
C TYR A 245 11.59 -8.52 -3.24
N ALA A 246 10.94 -8.98 -2.17
CA ALA A 246 10.47 -10.36 -2.05
C ALA A 246 9.29 -10.64 -2.98
N ALA A 247 9.00 -11.92 -3.20
CA ALA A 247 7.79 -12.34 -3.89
C ALA A 247 6.53 -11.79 -3.18
N LYS A 248 5.46 -11.55 -3.96
CA LYS A 248 4.17 -11.14 -3.39
C LYS A 248 3.69 -12.16 -2.36
N GLY A 249 3.02 -11.69 -1.31
CA GLY A 249 2.62 -12.53 -0.18
C GLY A 249 3.61 -12.47 1.00
N ALA A 250 4.48 -11.45 1.09
CA ALA A 250 5.44 -11.29 2.16
C ALA A 250 5.41 -9.87 2.76
N SER A 251 4.97 -9.75 4.00
CA SER A 251 5.00 -8.57 4.84
C SER A 251 5.32 -8.99 6.29
N THR A 252 5.60 -8.03 7.15
CA THR A 252 5.79 -8.27 8.59
C THR A 252 4.93 -7.33 9.41
N VAL A 253 4.44 -7.84 10.54
CA VAL A 253 3.96 -7.02 11.66
C VAL A 253 4.83 -7.29 12.87
N LEU A 254 5.41 -6.23 13.40
CA LEU A 254 6.33 -6.26 14.54
C LEU A 254 5.70 -5.57 15.73
N TYR A 255 5.98 -6.07 16.93
CA TYR A 255 5.53 -5.52 18.20
C TYR A 255 6.72 -5.31 19.14
N ARG A 256 6.69 -4.25 19.91
CA ARG A 256 7.76 -3.90 20.86
C ARG A 256 8.07 -5.03 21.84
N ASN A 257 7.09 -5.89 22.17
CA ASN A 257 7.33 -7.02 23.08
C ASN A 257 6.23 -8.11 22.96
N LYS A 258 6.49 -9.23 23.64
CA LYS A 258 5.57 -10.39 23.72
C LYS A 258 4.24 -10.07 24.39
N ASP A 259 4.23 -9.13 25.36
CA ASP A 259 3.01 -8.80 26.10
C ASP A 259 1.98 -8.09 25.24
N ILE A 260 2.44 -7.37 24.20
CA ILE A 260 1.55 -6.80 23.18
C ILE A 260 1.21 -7.89 22.16
N ARG A 261 2.20 -8.61 21.61
CA ARG A 261 1.99 -9.60 20.54
C ARG A 261 1.04 -10.72 20.94
N LYS A 262 0.97 -11.15 22.20
CA LYS A 262 0.08 -12.25 22.62
C LYS A 262 -1.38 -12.03 22.24
N TYR A 263 -1.85 -10.78 22.14
CA TYR A 263 -3.21 -10.44 21.72
C TYR A 263 -3.43 -10.55 20.20
N GLN A 264 -2.38 -10.73 19.41
CA GLN A 264 -2.50 -11.10 18.00
C GLN A 264 -2.92 -12.55 17.83
N ILE A 265 -2.42 -13.44 18.67
CA ILE A 265 -2.57 -14.90 18.54
C ILE A 265 -4.01 -15.29 18.87
N PHE A 266 -4.60 -16.11 18.03
CA PHE A 266 -5.90 -16.75 18.28
C PHE A 266 -5.69 -18.21 18.69
N ALA A 267 -6.41 -18.67 19.69
CA ALA A 267 -6.43 -20.07 20.08
C ALA A 267 -7.87 -20.53 20.28
N CYS A 268 -8.18 -21.75 19.85
CA CYS A 268 -9.48 -22.40 20.03
C CYS A 268 -9.27 -23.88 20.36
N THR A 269 -9.78 -24.32 21.47
CA THR A 269 -9.75 -25.73 21.92
C THR A 269 -11.13 -26.40 21.86
N ASP A 270 -12.20 -25.60 21.75
CA ASP A 270 -13.59 -26.07 21.68
C ASP A 270 -13.95 -26.40 20.22
N THR A 271 -13.40 -27.50 19.74
CA THR A 271 -13.65 -28.03 18.40
C THR A 271 -13.58 -29.56 18.44
N THR A 272 -14.26 -30.21 17.50
CA THR A 272 -14.26 -31.69 17.38
C THR A 272 -13.04 -32.23 16.64
N ALA A 273 -12.13 -31.34 16.12
CA ALA A 273 -10.97 -31.76 15.35
C ALA A 273 -9.68 -31.64 16.17
N TYR A 274 -8.93 -30.57 15.96
CA TYR A 274 -7.66 -30.31 16.64
C TYR A 274 -7.66 -28.91 17.26
N THR A 275 -6.84 -28.75 18.28
CA THR A 275 -6.64 -27.41 18.87
C THR A 275 -5.99 -26.49 17.84
N LEU A 276 -6.67 -25.39 17.51
CA LEU A 276 -6.14 -24.37 16.62
C LEU A 276 -5.39 -23.32 17.43
N ILE A 277 -4.15 -23.04 17.04
CA ILE A 277 -3.39 -21.85 17.46
C ILE A 277 -2.89 -21.17 16.20
N ASN A 278 -3.25 -19.90 16.02
CA ASN A 278 -2.92 -19.20 14.79
C ASN A 278 -2.54 -17.73 15.06
N PRO A 279 -1.33 -17.27 14.64
CA PRO A 279 -0.92 -15.88 14.77
C PRO A 279 -1.38 -14.98 13.61
N THR A 280 -1.91 -15.53 12.51
CA THR A 280 -2.27 -14.80 11.29
C THR A 280 -3.76 -14.90 10.98
N VAL A 281 -4.26 -14.18 9.98
CA VAL A 281 -5.68 -14.23 9.57
C VAL A 281 -5.99 -15.58 8.93
N THR A 282 -5.10 -16.09 8.09
CA THR A 282 -5.22 -17.41 7.47
C THR A 282 -4.49 -18.47 8.29
N SER A 283 -5.03 -19.67 8.36
CA SER A 283 -4.38 -20.79 9.06
C SER A 283 -3.19 -21.32 8.27
N SER A 284 -3.40 -21.65 7.01
CA SER A 284 -2.32 -22.10 6.12
C SER A 284 -1.39 -20.94 5.77
N LYS A 285 -0.09 -21.18 5.93
CA LYS A 285 0.98 -20.23 5.56
C LYS A 285 1.90 -20.89 4.54
N SER A 286 1.91 -20.39 3.31
CA SER A 286 2.79 -20.88 2.26
C SER A 286 4.26 -20.65 2.61
N GLY A 287 5.09 -21.68 2.42
CA GLY A 287 6.53 -21.60 2.61
C GLY A 287 7.25 -20.77 1.54
N GLY A 288 6.73 -20.73 0.32
CA GLY A 288 7.35 -20.02 -0.80
C GLY A 288 7.63 -18.53 -0.52
N PRO A 289 6.65 -17.72 -0.09
CA PRO A 289 6.89 -16.32 0.26
C PRO A 289 7.89 -16.12 1.40
N MET A 290 7.90 -17.02 2.40
CA MET A 290 8.86 -16.98 3.51
C MET A 290 10.29 -17.22 3.02
N ALA A 291 10.48 -18.26 2.22
CA ALA A 291 11.77 -18.62 1.64
C ALA A 291 12.28 -17.53 0.70
N GLY A 292 11.40 -16.97 -0.16
CA GLY A 292 11.74 -15.86 -1.05
C GLY A 292 12.14 -14.61 -0.29
N ALA A 293 11.45 -14.30 0.83
CA ALA A 293 11.79 -13.15 1.68
C ALA A 293 13.15 -13.33 2.37
N TRP A 294 13.39 -14.50 2.93
CA TRP A 294 14.68 -14.82 3.54
C TRP A 294 15.82 -14.77 2.52
N ALA A 295 15.58 -15.37 1.34
CA ALA A 295 16.57 -15.46 0.26
C ALA A 295 17.00 -14.08 -0.23
N ILE A 296 16.04 -13.16 -0.51
CA ILE A 296 16.39 -11.83 -1.02
C ILE A 296 17.13 -10.99 0.02
N LEU A 297 16.71 -11.05 1.29
CA LEU A 297 17.38 -10.34 2.38
C LEU A 297 18.82 -10.81 2.54
N THR A 298 19.05 -12.11 2.44
CA THR A 298 20.36 -12.72 2.58
C THR A 298 21.23 -12.54 1.33
N TYR A 299 20.64 -12.65 0.14
CA TYR A 299 21.36 -12.53 -1.13
C TYR A 299 21.87 -11.12 -1.38
N LEU A 300 21.03 -10.10 -1.18
CA LEU A 300 21.43 -8.72 -1.33
C LEU A 300 22.31 -8.25 -0.16
N GLY A 301 22.00 -8.68 1.05
CA GLY A 301 22.65 -8.18 2.25
C GLY A 301 22.54 -6.65 2.37
N GLU A 302 23.15 -6.05 3.36
CA GLU A 302 23.11 -4.60 3.57
C GLU A 302 23.73 -3.83 2.39
N GLU A 303 24.85 -4.30 1.87
CA GLU A 303 25.56 -3.65 0.77
C GLU A 303 24.71 -3.61 -0.51
N GLY A 304 24.07 -4.72 -0.86
CA GLY A 304 23.18 -4.79 -2.02
C GLY A 304 21.98 -3.86 -1.90
N PHE A 305 21.32 -3.86 -0.73
CA PHE A 305 20.21 -2.95 -0.48
C PHE A 305 20.65 -1.47 -0.50
N MET A 306 21.75 -1.11 0.15
CA MET A 306 22.27 0.27 0.11
C MET A 306 22.55 0.73 -1.32
N ARG A 307 23.17 -0.12 -2.13
CA ARG A 307 23.43 0.17 -3.54
C ARG A 307 22.13 0.42 -4.33
N MET A 308 21.13 -0.47 -4.16
CA MET A 308 19.82 -0.31 -4.83
C MET A 308 19.07 0.94 -4.35
N VAL A 309 19.01 1.17 -3.04
CA VAL A 309 18.32 2.32 -2.45
C VAL A 309 18.96 3.63 -2.92
N LYS A 310 20.28 3.70 -2.99
CA LYS A 310 20.98 4.87 -3.53
C LYS A 310 20.57 5.16 -4.98
N THR A 311 20.61 4.15 -5.85
CA THR A 311 20.23 4.30 -7.27
C THR A 311 18.76 4.74 -7.40
N VAL A 312 17.86 4.15 -6.62
CA VAL A 312 16.42 4.49 -6.65
C VAL A 312 16.19 5.92 -6.15
N GLN A 313 16.90 6.34 -5.10
CA GLN A 313 16.74 7.68 -4.53
C GLN A 313 17.30 8.76 -5.46
N GLU A 314 18.45 8.52 -6.09
CA GLU A 314 19.01 9.41 -7.11
C GLU A 314 18.05 9.57 -8.31
N ALA A 315 17.47 8.46 -8.79
CA ALA A 315 16.47 8.48 -9.84
C ALA A 315 15.19 9.25 -9.45
N ALA A 316 14.71 9.06 -8.21
CA ALA A 316 13.56 9.78 -7.70
C ALA A 316 13.82 11.29 -7.59
N GLN A 317 14.99 11.68 -7.12
CA GLN A 317 15.38 13.09 -7.04
C GLN A 317 15.43 13.73 -8.44
N THR A 318 16.03 13.05 -9.42
CA THR A 318 16.05 13.51 -10.82
C THR A 318 14.63 13.70 -11.39
N LEU A 319 13.72 12.78 -11.07
CA LEU A 319 12.31 12.89 -11.49
C LEU A 319 11.60 14.06 -10.82
N ILE A 320 11.75 14.24 -9.52
CA ILE A 320 11.15 15.34 -8.76
C ILE A 320 11.62 16.68 -9.32
N GLU A 321 12.91 16.84 -9.53
CA GLU A 321 13.51 18.05 -10.12
C GLU A 321 13.04 18.27 -11.58
N GLY A 322 13.04 17.20 -12.37
CA GLY A 322 12.61 17.24 -13.76
C GLY A 322 11.13 17.57 -13.94
N ILE A 323 10.26 17.07 -13.06
CA ILE A 323 8.82 17.38 -13.05
C ILE A 323 8.59 18.83 -12.61
N ASN A 324 9.25 19.28 -11.53
CA ASN A 324 9.14 20.67 -11.07
C ASN A 324 9.74 21.70 -12.06
N ALA A 325 10.61 21.26 -12.96
CA ALA A 325 11.12 22.10 -14.05
C ALA A 325 10.13 22.27 -15.23
N ILE A 326 9.01 21.53 -15.23
CA ILE A 326 7.91 21.70 -16.19
C ILE A 326 6.93 22.72 -15.57
N PRO A 327 6.75 23.92 -16.19
CA PRO A 327 5.98 25.01 -15.55
C PRO A 327 4.53 24.66 -15.19
N GLU A 328 3.93 23.71 -15.89
CA GLU A 328 2.56 23.27 -15.71
C GLU A 328 2.40 22.24 -14.59
N LEU A 329 3.50 21.69 -14.06
CA LEU A 329 3.47 20.59 -13.08
C LEU A 329 4.09 21.00 -11.75
N GLN A 330 3.60 20.42 -10.68
CA GLN A 330 4.12 20.63 -9.32
C GLN A 330 4.07 19.34 -8.50
N VAL A 331 5.21 18.93 -7.95
CA VAL A 331 5.27 17.85 -6.97
C VAL A 331 4.62 18.28 -5.67
N LEU A 332 3.81 17.41 -5.06
CA LEU A 332 3.05 17.68 -3.85
C LEU A 332 3.87 17.40 -2.59
N GLY A 333 3.88 18.36 -1.66
CA GLY A 333 4.57 18.25 -0.39
C GLY A 333 6.10 18.19 -0.52
N GLN A 334 6.72 17.49 0.43
CA GLN A 334 8.15 17.21 0.46
C GLN A 334 8.34 15.70 0.62
N PRO A 335 8.38 14.92 -0.47
CA PRO A 335 8.55 13.48 -0.41
C PRO A 335 9.83 13.09 0.33
N ALA A 336 9.72 12.17 1.28
CA ALA A 336 10.84 11.70 2.08
C ALA A 336 11.63 10.58 1.40
N MET A 337 11.04 9.95 0.37
CA MET A 337 11.67 8.85 -0.37
C MET A 337 11.24 8.84 -1.84
N CYS A 338 11.44 7.72 -2.50
CA CYS A 338 11.22 7.48 -3.93
C CYS A 338 9.75 7.29 -4.35
N MET A 339 8.81 7.78 -3.56
CA MET A 339 7.37 7.73 -3.81
C MET A 339 6.81 9.14 -3.64
N PHE A 340 6.05 9.63 -4.63
CA PHE A 340 5.52 10.98 -4.62
C PHE A 340 4.35 11.14 -5.60
N SER A 341 3.67 12.28 -5.49
CA SER A 341 2.59 12.68 -6.40
C SER A 341 2.85 14.07 -6.94
N PHE A 342 2.29 14.37 -8.11
CA PHE A 342 2.34 15.69 -8.72
C PHE A 342 1.00 16.08 -9.33
N LYS A 343 0.74 17.38 -9.36
CA LYS A 343 -0.50 17.99 -9.88
C LYS A 343 -0.23 18.94 -11.02
N SER A 344 -1.30 19.40 -11.63
CA SER A 344 -1.31 20.59 -12.49
C SER A 344 -2.49 21.49 -12.14
N ASP A 345 -2.27 22.80 -12.18
CA ASP A 345 -3.33 23.82 -12.12
C ASP A 345 -3.64 24.39 -13.52
N VAL A 346 -2.93 23.92 -14.57
CA VAL A 346 -3.01 24.42 -15.94
C VAL A 346 -3.67 23.43 -16.90
N ILE A 347 -3.35 22.14 -16.74
CA ILE A 347 -3.86 21.06 -17.59
C ILE A 347 -4.58 20.00 -16.75
N ASN A 348 -5.43 19.23 -17.40
CA ASN A 348 -6.09 18.09 -16.75
C ASN A 348 -5.10 16.93 -16.59
N VAL A 349 -4.82 16.53 -15.34
CA VAL A 349 -3.84 15.46 -15.05
C VAL A 349 -4.32 14.08 -15.50
N TYR A 350 -5.64 13.83 -15.61
CA TYR A 350 -6.14 12.57 -16.11
C TYR A 350 -5.93 12.46 -17.62
N GLN A 351 -6.14 13.56 -18.39
CA GLN A 351 -5.77 13.61 -19.82
C GLN A 351 -4.26 13.42 -20.01
N LEU A 352 -3.44 13.96 -19.10
CA LEU A 352 -1.99 13.70 -19.10
C LEU A 352 -1.69 12.22 -18.87
N GLY A 353 -2.39 11.58 -17.92
CA GLY A 353 -2.31 10.14 -17.67
C GLY A 353 -2.60 9.31 -18.91
N ASP A 354 -3.69 9.63 -19.63
CA ASP A 354 -4.06 8.95 -20.89
C ASP A 354 -3.03 9.18 -22.01
N ALA A 355 -2.51 10.41 -22.14
CA ALA A 355 -1.47 10.72 -23.11
C ALA A 355 -0.17 9.93 -22.85
N MET A 356 0.19 9.75 -21.57
CA MET A 356 1.31 8.91 -21.14
C MET A 356 1.03 7.43 -21.38
N ALA A 357 -0.19 6.96 -21.11
CA ALA A 357 -0.60 5.57 -21.35
C ALA A 357 -0.49 5.19 -22.83
N LYS A 358 -0.86 6.07 -23.77
CA LYS A 358 -0.66 5.87 -25.21
C LYS A 358 0.79 5.69 -25.64
N ARG A 359 1.75 6.13 -24.79
CA ARG A 359 3.20 5.90 -24.97
C ARG A 359 3.70 4.68 -24.18
N GLY A 360 2.80 3.94 -23.59
CA GLY A 360 3.07 2.72 -22.83
C GLY A 360 3.48 2.95 -21.37
N TRP A 361 3.36 4.17 -20.84
CA TRP A 361 3.62 4.47 -19.44
C TRP A 361 2.39 4.25 -18.57
N TYR A 362 2.56 3.61 -17.43
CA TYR A 362 1.52 3.53 -16.41
C TYR A 362 1.89 4.40 -15.22
N ILE A 363 1.12 5.46 -15.02
CA ILE A 363 1.20 6.38 -13.88
C ILE A 363 -0.19 6.44 -13.26
N GLN A 364 -0.28 6.31 -11.94
CA GLN A 364 -1.57 6.17 -11.27
C GLN A 364 -2.27 7.52 -11.07
N GLY A 365 -3.45 7.70 -11.68
CA GLY A 365 -4.35 8.80 -11.36
C GLY A 365 -4.98 8.66 -9.98
N GLN A 366 -5.11 9.77 -9.26
CA GLN A 366 -5.71 9.83 -7.94
C GLN A 366 -6.74 10.95 -7.84
N PHE A 367 -7.86 10.65 -7.15
CA PHE A 367 -8.97 11.58 -7.01
C PHE A 367 -8.65 12.70 -6.03
N SER A 368 -9.36 13.81 -6.23
CA SER A 368 -9.31 14.94 -5.31
C SER A 368 -10.07 14.63 -4.01
N THR A 369 -9.69 15.32 -2.96
CA THR A 369 -10.45 15.40 -1.72
C THR A 369 -10.51 16.86 -1.28
N ALA A 370 -11.22 17.17 -0.20
CA ALA A 370 -11.19 18.51 0.36
C ALA A 370 -9.77 19.00 0.76
N LEU A 371 -8.82 18.06 0.96
CA LEU A 371 -7.47 18.35 1.47
C LEU A 371 -6.36 18.07 0.44
N THR A 372 -6.65 17.34 -0.63
CA THR A 372 -5.68 16.95 -1.64
C THR A 372 -6.23 17.21 -3.04
N PRO A 373 -5.48 17.86 -3.95
CA PRO A 373 -5.89 18.01 -5.34
C PRO A 373 -5.84 16.66 -6.06
N ARG A 374 -6.56 16.54 -7.19
CA ARG A 374 -6.32 15.44 -8.13
C ARG A 374 -4.87 15.43 -8.57
N ASN A 375 -4.30 14.25 -8.72
CA ASN A 375 -2.88 14.14 -8.98
C ASN A 375 -2.51 12.84 -9.72
N LEU A 376 -1.29 12.76 -10.19
CA LEU A 376 -0.66 11.54 -10.68
C LEU A 376 0.39 11.09 -9.68
N HIS A 377 0.41 9.79 -9.37
CA HIS A 377 1.32 9.17 -8.41
C HIS A 377 2.38 8.32 -9.09
N ILE A 378 3.62 8.43 -8.60
CA ILE A 378 4.79 7.66 -9.03
C ILE A 378 5.44 6.98 -7.81
N SER A 379 5.78 5.70 -7.97
CA SER A 379 6.65 4.94 -7.08
C SER A 379 7.86 4.44 -7.89
N VAL A 380 9.02 5.06 -7.66
CA VAL A 380 10.27 4.65 -8.31
C VAL A 380 10.78 3.36 -7.67
N ASN A 381 11.12 2.37 -8.46
CA ASN A 381 11.77 1.14 -7.99
C ASN A 381 13.01 0.84 -8.85
N TYR A 382 13.85 -0.08 -8.42
CA TYR A 382 15.12 -0.35 -9.11
C TYR A 382 14.95 -0.67 -10.61
N GLY A 383 13.90 -1.44 -10.96
CA GLY A 383 13.61 -1.79 -12.34
C GLY A 383 13.12 -0.65 -13.23
N THR A 384 12.76 0.53 -12.66
CA THR A 384 12.31 1.70 -13.43
C THR A 384 13.40 2.79 -13.58
N THR A 385 14.49 2.71 -12.83
CA THR A 385 15.50 3.78 -12.74
C THR A 385 16.13 4.13 -14.09
N HIS A 386 16.30 3.15 -14.99
CA HIS A 386 16.87 3.35 -16.33
C HIS A 386 15.95 4.09 -17.30
N GLN A 387 14.68 4.31 -16.92
CA GLN A 387 13.67 4.97 -17.78
C GLN A 387 13.40 6.44 -17.39
N VAL A 388 14.11 7.00 -16.42
CA VAL A 388 13.86 8.35 -15.90
C VAL A 388 13.90 9.42 -17.00
N GLU A 389 14.94 9.43 -17.81
CA GLU A 389 15.10 10.42 -18.88
C GLU A 389 14.04 10.28 -19.98
N ALA A 390 13.69 9.02 -20.34
CA ALA A 390 12.66 8.74 -21.32
C ALA A 390 11.27 9.18 -20.81
N LEU A 391 10.96 8.91 -19.54
CA LEU A 391 9.73 9.36 -18.91
C LEU A 391 9.63 10.89 -18.88
N LEU A 392 10.68 11.60 -18.46
CA LEU A 392 10.70 13.06 -18.41
C LEU A 392 10.56 13.69 -19.80
N LYS A 393 11.18 13.09 -20.82
CA LYS A 393 11.02 13.53 -22.21
C LYS A 393 9.56 13.40 -22.64
N ASP A 394 9.00 12.20 -22.52
CA ASP A 394 7.62 11.93 -22.92
C ASP A 394 6.62 12.77 -22.12
N LEU A 395 6.89 13.01 -20.83
CA LEU A 395 6.04 13.85 -19.98
C LEU A 395 5.97 15.29 -20.48
N ARG A 396 7.12 15.91 -20.86
CA ARG A 396 7.15 17.25 -21.44
C ARG A 396 6.34 17.32 -22.75
N GLU A 397 6.54 16.34 -23.62
CA GLU A 397 5.83 16.29 -24.90
C GLU A 397 4.32 16.06 -24.69
N CYS A 398 3.92 15.22 -23.72
CA CYS A 398 2.52 15.00 -23.39
C CYS A 398 1.86 16.23 -22.75
N VAL A 399 2.58 17.01 -21.93
CA VAL A 399 2.09 18.29 -21.41
C VAL A 399 1.74 19.25 -22.56
N GLU A 400 2.64 19.40 -23.54
CA GLU A 400 2.39 20.24 -24.72
C GLU A 400 1.24 19.72 -25.57
N LEU A 401 1.09 18.40 -25.68
CA LEU A 401 -0.05 17.79 -26.37
C LEU A 401 -1.37 18.10 -25.67
N VAL A 402 -1.44 17.90 -24.34
CA VAL A 402 -2.67 18.12 -23.56
C VAL A 402 -3.08 19.58 -23.56
N LYS A 403 -2.13 20.54 -23.58
CA LYS A 403 -2.42 21.98 -23.75
C LYS A 403 -3.18 22.32 -25.06
N GLN A 404 -3.07 21.46 -26.08
CA GLN A 404 -3.71 21.64 -27.38
C GLN A 404 -5.02 20.83 -27.51
N MET A 405 -5.32 19.95 -26.54
CA MET A 405 -6.56 19.17 -26.52
C MET A 405 -7.72 20.04 -26.02
N ASP A 406 -8.93 19.67 -26.42
CA ASP A 406 -10.12 20.21 -25.80
C ASP A 406 -10.14 19.82 -24.31
N PRO A 407 -10.28 20.81 -23.39
CA PRO A 407 -10.34 20.50 -21.97
C PRO A 407 -11.61 19.72 -21.63
N ILE A 408 -11.49 18.74 -20.75
CA ILE A 408 -12.68 18.06 -20.20
C ILE A 408 -13.47 19.08 -19.37
N ASP A 409 -14.75 19.21 -19.64
CA ASP A 409 -15.67 20.08 -18.87
C ASP A 409 -15.97 19.47 -17.51
N SER A 410 -15.02 19.60 -16.57
CA SER A 410 -15.16 19.11 -15.20
C SER A 410 -16.36 19.72 -14.46
N ASP A 411 -16.71 20.97 -14.75
CA ASP A 411 -17.85 21.64 -14.09
C ASP A 411 -19.18 21.10 -14.65
N GLY A 412 -19.26 20.87 -15.97
CA GLY A 412 -20.40 20.21 -16.61
C GLY A 412 -20.58 18.77 -16.09
N ILE A 413 -19.49 18.02 -15.91
CA ILE A 413 -19.53 16.67 -15.31
C ILE A 413 -20.05 16.73 -13.87
N ARG A 414 -19.55 17.65 -13.05
CA ARG A 414 -20.06 17.85 -11.68
C ARG A 414 -21.54 18.23 -11.64
N ALA A 415 -21.99 19.10 -12.55
CA ALA A 415 -23.38 19.46 -12.66
C ALA A 415 -24.25 18.25 -13.06
N MET A 416 -23.79 17.44 -13.98
CA MET A 416 -24.44 16.20 -14.43
C MET A 416 -24.55 15.19 -13.30
N VAL A 417 -23.45 14.95 -12.56
CA VAL A 417 -23.42 14.08 -11.36
C VAL A 417 -24.39 14.59 -10.31
N ASN A 418 -24.38 15.89 -9.99
CA ASN A 418 -25.29 16.49 -9.02
C ASN A 418 -26.75 16.38 -9.45
N GLY A 419 -27.04 16.49 -10.75
CA GLY A 419 -28.39 16.29 -11.30
C GLY A 419 -28.85 14.83 -11.12
N ALA A 420 -27.98 13.86 -11.39
CA ALA A 420 -28.27 12.45 -11.16
C ALA A 420 -28.55 12.13 -9.68
N LEU A 421 -27.78 12.76 -8.76
CA LEU A 421 -27.97 12.61 -7.32
C LEU A 421 -29.32 13.14 -6.78
N GLN A 422 -29.92 14.10 -7.46
CA GLN A 422 -31.23 14.65 -7.13
C GLN A 422 -32.38 13.84 -7.73
N SER A 423 -32.09 12.80 -8.52
CA SER A 423 -33.09 11.88 -9.07
C SER A 423 -33.83 11.14 -7.94
N PRO A 424 -35.13 10.88 -8.11
CA PRO A 424 -35.87 9.99 -7.21
C PRO A 424 -35.29 8.56 -7.12
N ASP A 425 -34.55 8.17 -8.15
CA ASP A 425 -33.82 6.90 -8.25
C ASP A 425 -32.35 7.17 -8.64
N PRO A 426 -31.50 7.47 -7.64
CA PRO A 426 -30.10 7.82 -7.88
C PRO A 426 -29.29 6.66 -8.51
N GLU A 427 -29.64 5.41 -8.22
CA GLU A 427 -28.94 4.23 -8.74
C GLU A 427 -29.19 4.09 -10.26
N THR A 428 -30.43 4.19 -10.72
CA THR A 428 -30.75 4.18 -12.15
C THR A 428 -30.14 5.39 -12.87
N ALA A 429 -30.18 6.57 -12.27
CA ALA A 429 -29.59 7.77 -12.85
C ALA A 429 -28.07 7.62 -12.97
N PHE A 430 -27.42 7.03 -11.97
CA PHE A 430 -26.00 6.74 -12.01
C PHE A 430 -25.63 5.70 -13.08
N ASN A 431 -26.40 4.62 -13.19
CA ASN A 431 -26.18 3.59 -14.22
C ASN A 431 -26.31 4.18 -15.64
N GLN A 432 -27.24 5.12 -15.84
CA GLN A 432 -27.34 5.87 -17.09
C GLN A 432 -26.12 6.76 -17.34
N LEU A 433 -25.60 7.40 -16.29
CA LEU A 433 -24.39 8.22 -16.36
C LEU A 433 -23.17 7.37 -16.68
N ALA A 434 -23.02 6.22 -16.02
CA ALA A 434 -21.96 5.25 -16.27
C ALA A 434 -22.03 4.72 -17.73
N ALA A 435 -23.23 4.40 -18.22
CA ALA A 435 -23.43 3.99 -19.60
C ALA A 435 -23.06 5.11 -20.59
N SER A 436 -23.40 6.37 -20.30
CA SER A 436 -23.02 7.53 -21.12
C SER A 436 -21.51 7.80 -21.12
N ALA A 437 -20.83 7.39 -20.05
CA ALA A 437 -19.38 7.43 -19.92
C ALA A 437 -18.65 6.26 -20.60
N GLY A 438 -19.40 5.37 -21.27
CA GLY A 438 -18.83 4.17 -21.89
C GLY A 438 -18.52 3.02 -20.92
N LEU A 439 -18.93 3.14 -19.67
CA LEU A 439 -18.82 2.09 -18.63
C LEU A 439 -19.98 1.09 -18.80
N THR A 440 -20.03 0.39 -19.93
CA THR A 440 -20.98 -0.68 -20.19
C THR A 440 -20.25 -2.02 -20.14
N GLY A 441 -20.57 -2.83 -19.13
CA GLY A 441 -19.93 -4.13 -18.95
C GLY A 441 -18.60 -4.05 -18.19
N THR A 442 -17.72 -5.02 -18.38
CA THR A 442 -16.46 -5.19 -17.65
C THR A 442 -15.23 -4.67 -18.39
N ASP A 443 -15.35 -4.28 -19.64
CA ASP A 443 -14.24 -3.72 -20.43
C ASP A 443 -14.08 -2.23 -20.13
N LEU A 444 -12.90 -1.87 -19.62
CA LEU A 444 -12.53 -0.47 -19.45
C LEU A 444 -12.07 0.12 -20.79
N PRO A 445 -12.45 1.36 -21.12
CA PRO A 445 -11.93 2.03 -22.31
C PRO A 445 -10.42 2.32 -22.18
N GLU A 446 -9.78 2.53 -23.33
CA GLU A 446 -8.35 2.88 -23.38
C GLU A 446 -8.07 4.26 -22.75
N GLU A 447 -9.04 5.18 -22.82
CA GLU A 447 -8.95 6.52 -22.23
C GLU A 447 -9.78 6.59 -20.95
N MET A 448 -9.12 6.86 -19.85
CA MET A 448 -9.71 6.86 -18.51
C MET A 448 -10.01 8.25 -17.96
N ALA A 449 -9.57 9.32 -18.64
CA ALA A 449 -9.66 10.68 -18.10
C ALA A 449 -11.10 11.10 -17.81
N PHE A 450 -12.05 10.84 -18.71
CA PHE A 450 -13.45 11.15 -18.48
C PHE A 450 -14.05 10.34 -17.31
N ILE A 451 -13.74 9.06 -17.24
CA ILE A 451 -14.18 8.18 -16.14
C ILE A 451 -13.63 8.67 -14.80
N ASN A 452 -12.34 9.00 -14.76
CA ASN A 452 -11.70 9.53 -13.56
C ASN A 452 -12.35 10.85 -13.13
N GLU A 453 -12.75 11.73 -14.06
CA GLU A 453 -13.50 12.95 -13.74
C GLU A 453 -14.88 12.65 -13.14
N VAL A 454 -15.60 11.69 -13.70
CA VAL A 454 -16.90 11.27 -13.14
C VAL A 454 -16.75 10.70 -11.75
N LEU A 455 -15.78 9.80 -11.54
CA LEU A 455 -15.53 9.19 -10.23
C LEU A 455 -15.04 10.22 -9.20
N ASP A 456 -14.21 11.18 -9.62
CA ASP A 456 -13.71 12.27 -8.78
C ASP A 456 -14.84 13.26 -8.37
N ALA A 457 -15.89 13.37 -9.18
CA ALA A 457 -17.05 14.20 -8.89
C ALA A 457 -18.10 13.52 -8.01
N LEU A 458 -18.04 12.18 -7.85
CA LEU A 458 -18.99 11.42 -7.04
C LEU A 458 -18.75 11.59 -5.54
N PRO A 459 -19.82 11.69 -4.71
CA PRO A 459 -19.69 11.51 -3.27
C PRO A 459 -19.12 10.12 -2.93
N ASP A 460 -18.24 10.06 -1.93
CA ASP A 460 -17.57 8.82 -1.50
C ASP A 460 -18.52 7.62 -1.35
N SER A 461 -19.70 7.84 -0.77
CA SER A 461 -20.69 6.77 -0.54
C SER A 461 -21.20 6.13 -1.83
N LEU A 462 -21.42 6.92 -2.88
CA LEU A 462 -21.89 6.43 -4.17
C LEU A 462 -20.75 5.86 -5.00
N CYS A 463 -19.57 6.49 -4.95
CA CYS A 463 -18.36 5.94 -5.56
C CYS A 463 -18.09 4.52 -5.02
N ASN A 464 -18.22 4.32 -3.69
CA ASN A 464 -18.08 2.99 -3.08
C ASN A 464 -19.10 1.97 -3.58
N VAL A 465 -20.37 2.35 -3.69
CA VAL A 465 -21.43 1.45 -4.22
C VAL A 465 -21.13 1.07 -5.67
N PHE A 466 -20.78 2.05 -6.49
CA PHE A 466 -20.41 1.81 -7.87
C PHE A 466 -19.22 0.86 -8.01
N LEU A 467 -18.13 1.14 -7.30
CA LEU A 467 -16.92 0.31 -7.35
C LEU A 467 -17.19 -1.12 -6.89
N VAL A 468 -18.05 -1.31 -5.87
CA VAL A 468 -18.45 -2.65 -5.41
C VAL A 468 -19.24 -3.39 -6.48
N ASN A 469 -20.21 -2.73 -7.12
CA ASN A 469 -21.02 -3.35 -8.18
C ASN A 469 -20.16 -3.69 -9.40
N TYR A 470 -19.35 -2.74 -9.88
CA TYR A 470 -18.43 -2.96 -11.00
C TYR A 470 -17.47 -4.13 -10.72
N PHE A 471 -16.88 -4.16 -9.52
CA PHE A 471 -15.95 -5.23 -9.15
C PHE A 471 -16.66 -6.58 -9.01
N ASN A 472 -17.92 -6.60 -8.55
CA ASN A 472 -18.71 -7.81 -8.48
C ASN A 472 -18.99 -8.38 -9.89
N ASP A 473 -19.30 -7.52 -10.85
CA ASP A 473 -19.57 -7.93 -12.24
C ASP A 473 -18.30 -8.37 -12.97
N LEU A 474 -17.12 -7.83 -12.59
CA LEU A 474 -15.83 -8.19 -13.20
C LEU A 474 -15.45 -9.66 -13.00
N TYR A 475 -15.97 -10.32 -11.96
CA TYR A 475 -15.63 -11.70 -11.58
C TYR A 475 -16.72 -12.73 -11.95
N VAL A 476 -17.59 -12.41 -12.87
CA VAL A 476 -18.68 -13.32 -13.35
C VAL A 476 -18.29 -14.13 -14.58
#